data_08232228706c3fd6341d9173e180ff99
#
_entry.id   08232228706c3fd6341d9173e180ff99
#
_cell.length_a   1.000
_cell.length_b   1.000
_cell.length_c   1.000
_cell.angle_alpha   90.00
_cell.angle_beta   90.00
_cell.angle_gamma   90.00
#
_symmetry.space_group_name_H-M   'P 1'
#
loop_
_entity.id
_entity.type
_entity.pdbx_description
1 polymer ?
#
loop_
_entity_poly.entity_id
_entity_poly.type
_entity_poly.pdbx_seq_one_letter_code
_entity_poly.pdbx_strand_id
1 'polypeptide(L)'
;MNYSKVAESIPASPIRDMMVRAAAMENVISFAVGEPDFAPSGQVIEAAKAALDNRDTKYAPGAGITELREIYADYISELTGVHYEVPNVIVTAGGMASLFLSLLSLLDPRDEVLVSAPYFSNYAQMVSMCHGVTIPVDVYEKDDFVLTPEAVKKVLTPRSKVLILNSPCNPTGGVITPDVLMEIAQIAKERDLF
;
A
#
# COMPACT_ATOMS: atom_id res chain seq x y z
N MET A 1 2.89 -28.35 17.94
CA MET A 1 2.97 -27.75 16.60
C MET A 1 3.42 -26.32 16.78
N ASN A 2 4.44 -25.87 16.04
CA ASN A 2 4.92 -24.48 16.11
C ASN A 2 4.49 -23.77 14.83
N TYR A 3 4.21 -22.50 14.93
CA TYR A 3 3.99 -21.64 13.75
C TYR A 3 5.31 -21.46 12.97
N SER A 4 5.23 -20.93 11.77
CA SER A 4 6.45 -20.54 11.03
C SER A 4 7.16 -19.41 11.77
N LYS A 5 8.50 -19.34 11.67
CA LYS A 5 9.29 -18.26 12.29
C LYS A 5 8.85 -16.88 11.82
N VAL A 6 8.41 -16.76 10.58
CA VAL A 6 7.87 -15.50 10.03
C VAL A 6 6.58 -15.12 10.76
N ALA A 7 5.63 -16.06 10.91
CA ALA A 7 4.39 -15.77 11.63
C ALA A 7 4.62 -15.41 13.10
N GLU A 8 5.59 -16.07 13.76
CA GLU A 8 5.97 -15.76 15.15
C GLU A 8 6.66 -14.38 15.29
N SER A 9 7.33 -13.90 14.24
CA SER A 9 8.03 -12.60 14.24
C SER A 9 7.12 -11.40 13.96
N ILE A 10 5.89 -11.62 13.45
CA ILE A 10 4.97 -10.52 13.15
C ILE A 10 4.36 -9.97 14.44
N PRO A 11 4.64 -8.72 14.82
CA PRO A 11 4.06 -8.13 16.02
C PRO A 11 2.55 -7.91 15.86
N ALA A 12 1.82 -7.95 16.96
CA ALA A 12 0.43 -7.53 16.99
C ALA A 12 0.32 -6.06 16.52
N SER A 13 -0.75 -5.75 15.80
CA SER A 13 -0.98 -4.39 15.31
C SER A 13 -1.23 -3.42 16.49
N PRO A 14 -0.41 -2.39 16.69
CA PRO A 14 -0.66 -1.38 17.72
C PRO A 14 -1.99 -0.65 17.54
N ILE A 15 -2.42 -0.45 16.29
CA ILE A 15 -3.70 0.19 15.95
C ILE A 15 -4.86 -0.66 16.48
N ARG A 16 -4.79 -1.99 16.27
CA ARG A 16 -5.82 -2.92 16.76
C ARG A 16 -5.89 -2.93 18.30
N ASP A 17 -4.75 -2.88 18.98
CA ASP A 17 -4.71 -2.80 20.44
C ASP A 17 -5.39 -1.53 20.94
N MET A 18 -5.10 -0.38 20.31
CA MET A 18 -5.77 0.89 20.64
C MET A 18 -7.26 0.87 20.36
N MET A 19 -7.72 0.23 19.28
CA MET A 19 -9.16 0.05 19.01
C MET A 19 -9.86 -0.75 20.10
N VAL A 20 -9.25 -1.86 20.54
CA VAL A 20 -9.80 -2.69 21.61
C VAL A 20 -9.89 -1.91 22.92
N ARG A 21 -8.87 -1.13 23.27
CA ARG A 21 -8.88 -0.28 24.45
C ARG A 21 -9.93 0.83 24.36
N ALA A 22 -10.04 1.49 23.22
CA ALA A 22 -11.04 2.52 22.99
C ALA A 22 -12.47 1.99 23.10
N ALA A 23 -12.74 0.80 22.57
CA ALA A 23 -14.05 0.16 22.66
C ALA A 23 -14.47 -0.21 24.10
N ALA A 24 -13.53 -0.32 25.02
CA ALA A 24 -13.78 -0.59 26.43
C ALA A 24 -13.98 0.69 27.28
N MET A 25 -13.91 1.87 26.67
CA MET A 25 -14.01 3.16 27.34
C MET A 25 -15.25 3.93 26.87
N GLU A 26 -15.82 4.76 27.75
CA GLU A 26 -16.90 5.69 27.39
C GLU A 26 -16.34 7.05 26.97
N ASN A 27 -17.08 7.75 26.09
CA ASN A 27 -16.77 9.13 25.64
C ASN A 27 -15.37 9.31 25.01
N VAL A 28 -14.93 8.33 24.22
CA VAL A 28 -13.65 8.38 23.52
C VAL A 28 -13.79 9.06 22.15
N ILE A 29 -12.94 10.04 21.87
CA ILE A 29 -12.73 10.57 20.53
C ILE A 29 -11.57 9.78 19.93
N SER A 30 -11.86 8.89 18.96
CA SER A 30 -10.87 8.00 18.37
C SER A 30 -10.26 8.59 17.09
N PHE A 31 -8.91 8.57 17.04
CA PHE A 31 -8.12 8.86 15.84
C PHE A 31 -7.37 7.61 15.37
N ALA A 32 -7.76 6.42 15.82
CA ALA A 32 -7.01 5.18 15.57
C ALA A 32 -7.20 4.65 14.14
N VAL A 33 -8.39 4.76 13.58
CA VAL A 33 -8.72 4.30 12.22
C VAL A 33 -9.45 5.40 11.48
N GLY A 34 -8.95 5.71 10.26
CA GLY A 34 -9.64 6.59 9.34
C GLY A 34 -10.58 5.78 8.44
N GLU A 35 -11.86 6.08 8.49
CA GLU A 35 -12.87 5.53 7.59
C GLU A 35 -13.83 6.63 7.15
N PRO A 36 -14.41 6.54 5.94
CA PRO A 36 -15.43 7.49 5.52
C PRO A 36 -16.63 7.44 6.46
N ASP A 37 -17.13 8.60 6.89
CA ASP A 37 -18.35 8.73 7.67
C ASP A 37 -19.62 8.75 6.80
N PHE A 38 -19.46 8.71 5.48
CA PHE A 38 -20.54 8.64 4.50
C PHE A 38 -20.81 7.20 4.09
N ALA A 39 -22.08 6.84 3.99
CA ALA A 39 -22.48 5.59 3.35
C ALA A 39 -22.15 5.62 1.85
N PRO A 40 -21.94 4.44 1.22
CA PRO A 40 -21.85 4.37 -0.25
C PRO A 40 -23.05 5.03 -0.94
N SER A 41 -22.85 5.60 -2.13
CA SER A 41 -23.96 6.22 -2.88
C SER A 41 -25.06 5.21 -3.16
N GLY A 42 -26.32 5.72 -3.28
CA GLY A 42 -27.46 4.87 -3.60
C GLY A 42 -27.26 4.08 -4.89
N GLN A 43 -26.60 4.65 -5.89
CA GLN A 43 -26.28 3.94 -7.16
C GLN A 43 -25.39 2.72 -6.93
N VAL A 44 -24.37 2.82 -6.08
CA VAL A 44 -23.48 1.69 -5.74
C VAL A 44 -24.26 0.59 -5.02
N ILE A 45 -25.11 0.98 -4.06
CA ILE A 45 -25.93 0.04 -3.30
C ILE A 45 -26.90 -0.70 -4.21
N GLU A 46 -27.63 0.01 -5.07
CA GLU A 46 -28.61 -0.61 -5.98
C GLU A 46 -27.93 -1.49 -7.05
N ALA A 47 -26.76 -1.09 -7.58
CA ALA A 47 -25.99 -1.93 -8.48
C ALA A 47 -25.56 -3.25 -7.82
N ALA A 48 -25.10 -3.21 -6.56
CA ALA A 48 -24.73 -4.41 -5.82
C ALA A 48 -25.93 -5.34 -5.58
N LYS A 49 -27.10 -4.77 -5.22
CA LYS A 49 -28.34 -5.55 -5.08
C LYS A 49 -28.75 -6.20 -6.40
N ALA A 50 -28.72 -5.44 -7.50
CA ALA A 50 -29.07 -5.96 -8.81
C ALA A 50 -28.16 -7.11 -9.26
N ALA A 51 -26.85 -7.03 -8.99
CA ALA A 51 -25.90 -8.10 -9.27
C ALA A 51 -26.26 -9.38 -8.48
N LEU A 52 -26.61 -9.25 -7.20
CA LEU A 52 -27.04 -10.38 -6.39
C LEU A 52 -28.37 -10.98 -6.88
N ASP A 53 -29.35 -10.16 -7.21
CA ASP A 53 -30.66 -10.60 -7.74
C ASP A 53 -30.48 -11.34 -9.07
N ASN A 54 -29.57 -10.89 -9.91
CA ASN A 54 -29.18 -11.55 -11.17
C ASN A 54 -28.32 -12.80 -10.97
N ARG A 55 -28.01 -13.16 -9.71
CA ARG A 55 -27.16 -14.32 -9.36
C ARG A 55 -25.74 -14.25 -9.94
N ASP A 56 -25.20 -13.05 -10.05
CA ASP A 56 -23.81 -12.80 -10.47
C ASP A 56 -22.85 -13.11 -9.31
N THR A 57 -22.80 -14.39 -8.94
CA THR A 57 -22.08 -14.90 -7.78
C THR A 57 -21.12 -16.04 -8.16
N LYS A 58 -20.76 -16.12 -9.44
CA LYS A 58 -19.85 -17.14 -9.95
C LYS A 58 -18.39 -16.69 -9.89
N TYR A 59 -17.49 -17.60 -10.21
CA TYR A 59 -16.07 -17.29 -10.32
C TYR A 59 -15.81 -16.21 -11.38
N ALA A 60 -15.08 -15.17 -11.00
CA ALA A 60 -14.53 -14.20 -11.91
C ALA A 60 -13.19 -14.69 -12.50
N PRO A 61 -12.76 -14.15 -13.65
CA PRO A 61 -11.39 -14.34 -14.14
C PRO A 61 -10.34 -13.97 -13.08
N GLY A 62 -9.20 -14.67 -13.05
CA GLY A 62 -8.18 -14.47 -12.02
C GLY A 62 -7.63 -13.04 -11.92
N ALA A 63 -7.64 -12.30 -13.02
CA ALA A 63 -7.24 -10.88 -13.03
C ALA A 63 -8.38 -9.90 -12.72
N GLY A 64 -9.62 -10.38 -12.51
CA GLY A 64 -10.81 -9.57 -12.34
C GLY A 64 -11.67 -9.51 -13.61
N ILE A 65 -12.91 -9.07 -13.48
CA ILE A 65 -13.84 -8.93 -14.60
C ILE A 65 -13.35 -7.87 -15.60
N THR A 66 -13.53 -8.16 -16.88
CA THR A 66 -12.93 -7.34 -17.95
C THR A 66 -13.45 -5.91 -17.93
N GLU A 67 -14.74 -5.73 -17.73
CA GLU A 67 -15.41 -4.42 -17.71
C GLU A 67 -14.83 -3.51 -16.61
N LEU A 68 -14.56 -4.04 -15.43
CA LEU A 68 -13.93 -3.26 -14.34
C LEU A 68 -12.48 -2.90 -14.69
N ARG A 69 -11.75 -3.83 -15.32
CA ARG A 69 -10.35 -3.60 -15.71
C ARG A 69 -10.24 -2.56 -16.84
N GLU A 70 -11.17 -2.55 -17.78
CA GLU A 70 -11.28 -1.54 -18.84
C GLU A 70 -11.49 -0.15 -18.24
N ILE A 71 -12.54 0.00 -17.42
CA ILE A 71 -12.87 1.27 -16.75
C ILE A 71 -11.69 1.77 -15.92
N TYR A 72 -11.01 0.87 -15.21
CA TYR A 72 -9.88 1.26 -14.38
C TYR A 72 -8.63 1.63 -15.21
N ALA A 73 -8.39 0.95 -16.33
CA ALA A 73 -7.31 1.30 -17.25
C ALA A 73 -7.51 2.70 -17.85
N ASP A 74 -8.72 3.02 -18.27
CA ASP A 74 -9.09 4.34 -18.78
C ASP A 74 -8.94 5.41 -17.69
N TYR A 75 -9.49 5.16 -16.51
CA TYR A 75 -9.39 6.07 -15.35
C TYR A 75 -7.95 6.39 -14.98
N ILE A 76 -7.09 5.38 -14.84
CA ILE A 76 -5.70 5.61 -14.44
C ILE A 76 -4.88 6.24 -15.57
N SER A 77 -5.24 5.97 -16.83
CA SER A 77 -4.62 6.62 -17.99
C SER A 77 -4.92 8.11 -18.01
N GLU A 78 -6.17 8.49 -17.77
CA GLU A 78 -6.59 9.88 -17.68
C GLU A 78 -5.90 10.60 -16.50
N LEU A 79 -5.86 9.94 -15.34
CA LEU A 79 -5.30 10.51 -14.11
C LEU A 79 -3.78 10.75 -14.21
N THR A 80 -3.05 9.84 -14.85
CA THR A 80 -1.57 9.87 -14.88
C THR A 80 -0.98 10.44 -16.17
N GLY A 81 -1.79 10.54 -17.24
CA GLY A 81 -1.31 10.86 -18.58
C GLY A 81 -0.48 9.74 -19.23
N VAL A 82 -0.42 8.56 -18.61
CA VAL A 82 0.24 7.36 -19.15
C VAL A 82 -0.82 6.39 -19.65
N HIS A 83 -0.64 5.86 -20.86
CA HIS A 83 -1.59 4.91 -21.43
C HIS A 83 -1.46 3.53 -20.76
N TYR A 84 -2.57 3.05 -20.18
CA TYR A 84 -2.73 1.71 -19.63
C TYR A 84 -3.78 0.94 -20.42
N GLU A 85 -3.55 -0.35 -20.55
CA GLU A 85 -4.47 -1.29 -21.20
C GLU A 85 -4.96 -2.34 -20.20
N VAL A 86 -6.00 -3.09 -20.56
CA VAL A 86 -6.59 -4.14 -19.72
C VAL A 86 -5.54 -5.13 -19.17
N PRO A 87 -4.52 -5.59 -19.92
CA PRO A 87 -3.47 -6.46 -19.37
C PRO A 87 -2.63 -5.85 -18.25
N ASN A 88 -2.61 -4.52 -18.14
CA ASN A 88 -1.86 -3.82 -17.08
C ASN A 88 -2.63 -3.75 -15.76
N VAL A 89 -3.89 -4.21 -15.71
CA VAL A 89 -4.76 -4.10 -14.55
C VAL A 89 -5.08 -5.47 -13.97
N ILE A 90 -4.85 -5.63 -12.68
CA ILE A 90 -5.26 -6.80 -11.89
C ILE A 90 -6.09 -6.32 -10.71
N VAL A 91 -7.28 -6.88 -10.54
CA VAL A 91 -8.17 -6.59 -9.41
C VAL A 91 -7.87 -7.57 -8.28
N THR A 92 -7.71 -7.04 -7.07
CA THR A 92 -7.40 -7.83 -5.88
C THR A 92 -8.41 -7.60 -4.76
N ALA A 93 -8.35 -8.42 -3.71
CA ALA A 93 -9.17 -8.26 -2.51
C ALA A 93 -8.68 -7.09 -1.63
N GLY A 94 -8.77 -5.87 -2.15
CA GLY A 94 -8.35 -4.63 -1.51
C GLY A 94 -6.86 -4.31 -1.68
N GLY A 95 -6.48 -3.07 -1.35
CA GLY A 95 -5.12 -2.56 -1.54
C GLY A 95 -4.03 -3.32 -0.78
N MET A 96 -4.35 -3.90 0.37
CA MET A 96 -3.41 -4.74 1.13
C MET A 96 -3.02 -6.00 0.34
N ALA A 97 -3.98 -6.63 -0.33
CA ALA A 97 -3.69 -7.78 -1.19
C ALA A 97 -2.85 -7.37 -2.41
N SER A 98 -3.11 -6.21 -3.00
CA SER A 98 -2.30 -5.67 -4.10
C SER A 98 -0.84 -5.49 -3.68
N LEU A 99 -0.59 -4.82 -2.56
CA LEU A 99 0.75 -4.58 -2.03
C LEU A 99 1.47 -5.90 -1.72
N PHE A 100 0.79 -6.82 -1.03
CA PHE A 100 1.39 -8.12 -0.68
C PHE A 100 1.76 -8.93 -1.91
N LEU A 101 0.85 -9.04 -2.90
CA LEU A 101 1.10 -9.78 -4.13
C LEU A 101 2.20 -9.14 -4.97
N SER A 102 2.28 -7.80 -5.01
CA SER A 102 3.37 -7.09 -5.68
C SER A 102 4.72 -7.41 -5.02
N LEU A 103 4.81 -7.29 -3.70
CA LEU A 103 6.03 -7.63 -2.97
C LEU A 103 6.41 -9.11 -3.13
N LEU A 104 5.43 -10.02 -3.07
CA LEU A 104 5.66 -11.46 -3.25
C LEU A 104 6.19 -11.79 -4.65
N SER A 105 5.78 -11.04 -5.67
CA SER A 105 6.24 -11.26 -7.05
C SER A 105 7.61 -10.62 -7.35
N LEU A 106 8.04 -9.65 -6.54
CA LEU A 106 9.27 -8.89 -6.76
C LEU A 106 10.44 -9.36 -5.89
N LEU A 107 10.17 -9.85 -4.66
CA LEU A 107 11.20 -10.08 -3.66
C LEU A 107 11.71 -11.51 -3.66
N ASP A 108 13.02 -11.64 -3.67
CA ASP A 108 13.75 -12.82 -3.22
C ASP A 108 14.12 -12.70 -1.73
N PRO A 109 14.44 -13.82 -1.05
CA PRO A 109 14.84 -13.76 0.35
C PRO A 109 16.03 -12.82 0.59
N ARG A 110 15.86 -11.88 1.54
CA ARG A 110 16.82 -10.84 1.94
C ARG A 110 16.95 -9.65 1.00
N ASP A 111 16.12 -9.55 -0.04
CA ASP A 111 15.98 -8.28 -0.79
C ASP A 111 15.49 -7.17 0.13
N GLU A 112 15.97 -5.97 -0.10
CA GLU A 112 15.69 -4.82 0.73
C GLU A 112 14.57 -3.96 0.11
N VAL A 113 13.63 -3.58 0.98
CA VAL A 113 12.53 -2.67 0.66
C VAL A 113 12.67 -1.40 1.48
N LEU A 114 12.88 -0.29 0.79
CA LEU A 114 13.00 1.03 1.39
C LEU A 114 11.61 1.61 1.63
N VAL A 115 11.40 2.19 2.81
CA VAL A 115 10.14 2.86 3.17
C VAL A 115 10.41 4.04 4.11
N SER A 116 9.75 5.18 3.88
CA SER A 116 9.87 6.35 4.78
C SER A 116 9.46 5.99 6.21
N ALA A 117 10.24 6.41 7.19
CA ALA A 117 9.94 6.17 8.61
C ALA A 117 9.68 7.51 9.35
N PRO A 118 8.50 7.68 10.01
CA PRO A 118 7.49 6.66 10.31
C PRO A 118 6.64 6.25 9.09
N TYR A 119 6.14 5.00 9.11
CA TYR A 119 5.33 4.41 8.03
C TYR A 119 4.15 3.60 8.59
N PHE A 120 3.22 3.26 7.70
CA PHE A 120 2.14 2.34 8.02
C PHE A 120 2.68 0.95 8.33
N SER A 121 2.47 0.48 9.55
CA SER A 121 3.12 -0.73 10.11
C SER A 121 2.99 -1.99 9.25
N ASN A 122 1.93 -2.08 8.44
CA ASN A 122 1.70 -3.26 7.60
C ASN A 122 2.73 -3.42 6.48
N TYR A 123 3.42 -2.34 6.05
CA TYR A 123 4.48 -2.47 5.04
C TYR A 123 5.59 -3.43 5.52
N ALA A 124 6.13 -3.18 6.70
CA ALA A 124 7.18 -4.04 7.25
C ALA A 124 6.72 -5.48 7.50
N GLN A 125 5.45 -5.65 7.90
CA GLN A 125 4.87 -6.99 8.09
C GLN A 125 4.80 -7.75 6.75
N MET A 126 4.31 -7.10 5.68
CA MET A 126 4.24 -7.72 4.34
C MET A 126 5.62 -8.05 3.78
N VAL A 127 6.59 -7.12 3.92
CA VAL A 127 7.98 -7.36 3.52
C VAL A 127 8.54 -8.58 4.24
N SER A 128 8.32 -8.69 5.55
CA SER A 128 8.76 -9.85 6.34
C SER A 128 8.09 -11.15 5.89
N MET A 129 6.80 -11.13 5.57
CA MET A 129 6.08 -12.29 5.03
C MET A 129 6.62 -12.74 3.66
N CYS A 130 7.15 -11.81 2.88
CA CYS A 130 7.84 -12.10 1.61
C CYS A 130 9.34 -12.41 1.79
N HIS A 131 9.81 -12.66 3.01
CA HIS A 131 11.22 -12.92 3.34
C HIS A 131 12.18 -11.77 2.99
N GLY A 132 11.68 -10.57 2.71
CA GLY A 132 12.45 -9.35 2.49
C GLY A 132 12.91 -8.69 3.79
N VAL A 133 13.69 -7.64 3.66
CA VAL A 133 14.21 -6.82 4.76
C VAL A 133 13.72 -5.38 4.60
N THR A 134 13.01 -4.86 5.58
CA THR A 134 12.57 -3.46 5.57
C THR A 134 13.74 -2.55 5.96
N ILE A 135 14.05 -1.58 5.12
CA ILE A 135 15.04 -0.54 5.35
C ILE A 135 14.32 0.78 5.60
N PRO A 136 14.27 1.27 6.85
CA PRO A 136 13.66 2.56 7.14
C PRO A 136 14.49 3.70 6.55
N VAL A 137 13.83 4.64 5.91
CA VAL A 137 14.39 5.91 5.45
C VAL A 137 13.83 6.99 6.35
N ASP A 138 14.64 7.45 7.29
CA ASP A 138 14.20 8.42 8.29
C ASP A 138 13.79 9.74 7.64
N VAL A 139 12.59 10.23 8.01
CA VAL A 139 12.09 11.56 7.68
C VAL A 139 11.87 12.36 8.96
N TYR A 140 12.03 13.68 8.90
CA TYR A 140 12.09 14.53 10.08
C TYR A 140 11.11 15.70 9.98
N GLU A 141 10.66 16.18 11.13
CA GLU A 141 9.75 17.33 11.25
C GLU A 141 10.29 18.58 10.53
N LYS A 142 11.59 18.83 10.61
CA LYS A 142 12.25 19.97 9.93
C LYS A 142 12.10 19.96 8.40
N ASP A 143 11.79 18.81 7.82
CA ASP A 143 11.57 18.58 6.40
C ASP A 143 10.10 18.21 6.14
N ASP A 144 9.17 18.63 7.03
CA ASP A 144 7.73 18.34 6.98
C ASP A 144 7.42 16.84 6.86
N PHE A 145 8.28 15.98 7.40
CA PHE A 145 8.22 14.52 7.27
C PHE A 145 8.16 14.03 5.82
N VAL A 146 8.72 14.77 4.89
CA VAL A 146 8.79 14.40 3.47
C VAL A 146 10.07 13.61 3.18
N LEU A 147 9.92 12.55 2.39
CA LEU A 147 11.04 11.76 1.91
C LEU A 147 11.92 12.60 0.98
N THR A 148 13.24 12.64 1.25
CA THR A 148 14.19 13.38 0.42
C THR A 148 15.08 12.45 -0.40
N PRO A 149 15.55 12.88 -1.59
CA PRO A 149 16.49 12.09 -2.41
C PRO A 149 17.77 11.71 -1.65
N GLU A 150 18.29 12.61 -0.80
CA GLU A 150 19.49 12.39 0.01
C GLU A 150 19.27 11.29 1.05
N ALA A 151 18.10 11.30 1.70
CA ALA A 151 17.74 10.25 2.67
C ALA A 151 17.65 8.87 1.99
N VAL A 152 17.08 8.80 0.80
CA VAL A 152 17.04 7.57 -0.01
C VAL A 152 18.45 7.10 -0.36
N LYS A 153 19.28 7.99 -0.93
CA LYS A 153 20.65 7.66 -1.35
C LYS A 153 21.49 7.11 -0.19
N LYS A 154 21.31 7.63 1.02
CA LYS A 154 22.06 7.28 2.21
C LYS A 154 21.89 5.81 2.65
N VAL A 155 20.71 5.23 2.40
CA VAL A 155 20.38 3.87 2.87
C VAL A 155 20.45 2.82 1.76
N LEU A 156 20.70 3.22 0.51
CA LEU A 156 20.81 2.30 -0.61
C LEU A 156 21.98 1.33 -0.46
N THR A 157 21.71 0.07 -0.73
CA THR A 157 22.71 -1.00 -0.81
C THR A 157 22.56 -1.76 -2.15
N PRO A 158 23.47 -2.67 -2.48
CA PRO A 158 23.29 -3.55 -3.64
C PRO A 158 22.11 -4.52 -3.55
N ARG A 159 21.46 -4.65 -2.38
CA ARG A 159 20.26 -5.48 -2.17
C ARG A 159 18.97 -4.68 -2.22
N SER A 160 19.05 -3.37 -2.31
CA SER A 160 17.87 -2.51 -2.42
C SER A 160 17.15 -2.82 -3.73
N LYS A 161 15.87 -3.22 -3.66
CA LYS A 161 15.09 -3.70 -4.81
C LYS A 161 13.77 -2.98 -4.99
N VAL A 162 13.14 -2.55 -3.89
CA VAL A 162 11.85 -1.86 -3.92
C VAL A 162 11.92 -0.60 -3.08
N LEU A 163 11.30 0.48 -3.57
CA LEU A 163 11.04 1.69 -2.82
C LEU A 163 9.53 1.94 -2.72
N ILE A 164 8.97 1.87 -1.51
CA ILE A 164 7.56 2.20 -1.28
C ILE A 164 7.43 3.70 -1.09
N LEU A 165 6.68 4.34 -1.99
CA LEU A 165 6.28 5.74 -1.90
C LEU A 165 4.82 5.84 -1.45
N ASN A 166 4.57 6.60 -0.39
CA ASN A 166 3.24 6.90 0.11
C ASN A 166 3.08 8.41 0.29
N SER A 167 2.28 9.04 -0.57
CA SER A 167 2.05 10.49 -0.56
C SER A 167 0.58 10.79 -0.90
N PRO A 168 -0.17 11.48 -0.03
CA PRO A 168 0.19 11.88 1.35
C PRO A 168 0.55 10.68 2.22
N CYS A 169 1.58 10.84 3.08
CA CYS A 169 2.13 9.74 3.87
C CYS A 169 1.22 9.34 5.05
N ASN A 170 0.99 8.08 5.24
CA ASN A 170 0.45 7.54 6.49
C ASN A 170 1.61 7.05 7.37
N PRO A 171 1.86 7.64 8.58
CA PRO A 171 0.90 8.45 9.35
C PRO A 171 1.14 9.98 9.35
N THR A 172 2.16 10.49 8.68
CA THR A 172 2.65 11.87 8.89
C THR A 172 1.85 12.94 8.15
N GLY A 173 1.14 12.57 7.08
CA GLY A 173 0.50 13.52 6.17
C GLY A 173 1.45 14.25 5.22
N GLY A 174 2.75 13.97 5.27
CA GLY A 174 3.75 14.58 4.39
C GLY A 174 3.46 14.33 2.92
N VAL A 175 3.59 15.35 2.08
CA VAL A 175 3.32 15.30 0.65
C VAL A 175 4.61 15.49 -0.14
N ILE A 176 4.97 14.51 -0.96
CA ILE A 176 6.13 14.59 -1.84
C ILE A 176 5.78 15.51 -3.01
N THR A 177 6.58 16.56 -3.20
CA THR A 177 6.39 17.48 -4.33
C THR A 177 6.81 16.82 -5.67
N PRO A 178 6.28 17.28 -6.82
CA PRO A 178 6.65 16.73 -8.11
C PRO A 178 8.17 16.74 -8.37
N ASP A 179 8.87 17.81 -8.01
CA ASP A 179 10.31 17.93 -8.22
C ASP A 179 11.08 16.87 -7.41
N VAL A 180 10.76 16.71 -6.14
CA VAL A 180 11.35 15.68 -5.27
C VAL A 180 11.03 14.28 -5.79
N LEU A 181 9.79 14.06 -6.26
CA LEU A 181 9.39 12.79 -6.85
C LEU A 181 10.20 12.45 -8.10
N MET A 182 10.46 13.43 -8.97
CA MET A 182 11.29 13.24 -10.17
C MET A 182 12.74 12.89 -9.82
N GLU A 183 13.32 13.52 -8.81
CA GLU A 183 14.68 13.18 -8.36
C GLU A 183 14.72 11.76 -7.79
N ILE A 184 13.72 11.35 -6.99
CA ILE A 184 13.62 9.99 -6.46
C ILE A 184 13.43 8.98 -7.61
N ALA A 185 12.60 9.29 -8.60
CA ALA A 185 12.40 8.45 -9.78
C ALA A 185 13.71 8.25 -10.58
N GLN A 186 14.54 9.30 -10.69
CA GLN A 186 15.85 9.18 -11.32
C GLN A 186 16.77 8.23 -10.54
N ILE A 187 16.78 8.31 -9.20
CA ILE A 187 17.53 7.38 -8.35
C ILE A 187 17.02 5.95 -8.56
N ALA A 188 15.70 5.76 -8.57
CA ALA A 188 15.10 4.43 -8.78
C ALA A 188 15.53 3.84 -10.12
N LYS A 189 15.52 4.64 -11.19
CA LYS A 189 15.98 4.23 -12.52
C LYS A 189 17.47 3.86 -12.55
N GLU A 190 18.33 4.66 -11.90
CA GLU A 190 19.79 4.41 -11.86
C GLU A 190 20.16 3.18 -11.04
N ARG A 191 19.32 2.81 -10.08
CA ARG A 191 19.55 1.69 -9.15
C ARG A 191 18.70 0.47 -9.46
N ASP A 192 17.93 0.49 -10.54
CA ASP A 192 17.01 -0.58 -10.95
C ASP A 192 16.03 -0.97 -9.82
N LEU A 193 15.45 0.06 -9.16
CA LEU A 193 14.43 -0.13 -8.12
C LEU A 193 13.03 -0.14 -8.74
N PHE A 194 12.17 -1.00 -8.18
CA PHE A 194 10.72 -0.96 -8.37
C PHE A 194 10.06 0.06 -7.45
#